data_bb181f4a79e59be9cf64f7bf26e53849
#
_entry.id   bb181f4a79e59be9cf64f7bf26e53849
#
_cell.length_a   1.000
_cell.length_b   1.000
_cell.length_c   1.000
_cell.angle_alpha   90.00
_cell.angle_beta   90.00
_cell.angle_gamma   90.00
#
_symmetry.space_group_name_H-M   'P 1'
#
loop_
_entity.id
_entity.type
_entity.pdbx_description
1 polymer ?
#
loop_
_entity_poly.entity_id
_entity_poly.type
_entity_poly.pdbx_seq_one_letter_code
_entity_poly.pdbx_strand_id
1 'polypeptide(L)'
;MTLGTLGSRLTGLVRTWAMAFALGNSLLTSAYQVANNLPNVMYELVAGGFLSAAFLPVLLLEREKHGQEGGNRYTSNILNLTLIVLGLLSLVCCIFAPQVVSTQTFTVGNDAEVAEATTEFFRIFAFQIVFYGLGGVITGVLNAGRSFFLTSIAPALNNVVVIASFIAYIPLSHIDSELALNVLAVGTTAGVAVQFVIQIPALVKSGYHWEPFISLSDPAIKETLKIALPSIIYIVANLVAFTFRNAFSLSATPSGPSILGYAWMWYQLPYGVVAVSLSSTMFTEMSDSVAKGDRAGLLRNINQGLRGTLYLIIPLTGMLFVLSEPLMGLFHAGAFGSSDVTQVASVLSIWVLSLPIYSAAMYLYKAFAAIRKLMAFSLINIACVGVQVGLYAALSQPDVLGIYGVPVGDFVYYLVRGIASLVLLRHYVGAADMRGLVAMGVKTVLATLFGGVIVWALLAVVPLTSTAGIGAALLQIVIGGIVGLVTMFGATKVLRVEEFRVIGSLAAKLKGRARR
;
A
#
# COMPACT_ATOMS: atom_id res chain seq x y z
N MET A 1 -4.34 -13.43 14.06
CA MET A 1 -4.16 -12.59 12.86
C MET A 1 -4.62 -11.15 13.07
N THR A 2 -5.87 -10.86 13.37
CA THR A 2 -6.40 -9.48 13.48
C THR A 2 -5.63 -8.58 14.47
N LEU A 3 -5.32 -9.06 15.67
CA LEU A 3 -4.54 -8.30 16.66
C LEU A 3 -3.12 -7.98 16.18
N GLY A 4 -2.44 -8.94 15.54
CA GLY A 4 -1.09 -8.73 14.98
C GLY A 4 -1.10 -7.69 13.85
N THR A 5 -2.08 -7.77 12.96
CA THR A 5 -2.25 -6.80 11.87
C THR A 5 -2.57 -5.40 12.40
N LEU A 6 -3.44 -5.29 13.42
CA LEU A 6 -3.76 -4.00 14.05
C LEU A 6 -2.51 -3.41 14.74
N GLY A 7 -1.77 -4.22 15.49
CA GLY A 7 -0.51 -3.80 16.10
C GLY A 7 0.52 -3.31 15.08
N SER A 8 0.67 -4.02 13.96
CA SER A 8 1.55 -3.61 12.87
C SER A 8 1.10 -2.28 12.22
N ARG A 9 -0.19 -2.05 12.05
CA ARG A 9 -0.72 -0.78 11.50
C ARG A 9 -0.49 0.40 12.46
N LEU A 10 -0.76 0.20 13.76
CA LEU A 10 -0.54 1.22 14.77
C LEU A 10 0.95 1.58 14.92
N THR A 11 1.82 0.57 15.00
CA THR A 11 3.27 0.82 15.06
C THR A 11 3.79 1.46 13.78
N GLY A 12 3.21 1.14 12.61
CA GLY A 12 3.53 1.81 11.34
C GLY A 12 3.17 3.30 11.35
N LEU A 13 2.03 3.67 11.94
CA LEU A 13 1.65 5.07 12.13
C LEU A 13 2.63 5.80 13.06
N VAL A 14 2.99 5.17 14.19
CA VAL A 14 3.98 5.72 15.14
C VAL A 14 5.35 5.87 14.47
N ARG A 15 5.77 4.92 13.63
CA ARG A 15 7.01 5.03 12.85
C ARG A 15 6.99 6.24 11.91
N THR A 16 5.89 6.45 11.19
CA THR A 16 5.77 7.62 10.30
C THR A 16 5.74 8.92 11.11
N TRP A 17 5.12 8.93 12.29
CA TRP A 17 5.17 10.05 13.21
C TRP A 17 6.61 10.32 13.70
N ALA A 18 7.34 9.27 14.11
CA ALA A 18 8.74 9.41 14.54
C ALA A 18 9.64 9.94 13.39
N MET A 19 9.40 9.51 12.15
CA MET A 19 10.08 10.05 10.97
C MET A 19 9.78 11.54 10.79
N ALA A 20 8.51 11.93 10.86
CA ALA A 20 8.10 13.34 10.75
C ALA A 20 8.71 14.19 11.88
N PHE A 21 8.69 13.69 13.10
CA PHE A 21 9.27 14.36 14.27
C PHE A 21 10.80 14.56 14.13
N ALA A 22 11.52 13.55 13.63
CA ALA A 22 12.97 13.56 13.53
C ALA A 22 13.50 14.32 12.30
N LEU A 23 12.87 14.14 11.14
CA LEU A 23 13.37 14.62 9.85
C LEU A 23 12.49 15.70 9.20
N GLY A 24 11.25 15.88 9.66
CA GLY A 24 10.30 16.83 9.06
C GLY A 24 9.89 16.45 7.63
N ASN A 25 9.45 17.46 6.88
CA ASN A 25 9.20 17.36 5.44
C ASN A 25 10.38 18.00 4.68
N SER A 26 11.44 17.26 4.51
CA SER A 26 12.74 17.74 4.04
C SER A 26 13.29 16.93 2.86
N LEU A 27 14.36 17.46 2.26
CA LEU A 27 15.18 16.73 1.28
C LEU A 27 15.69 15.41 1.85
N LEU A 28 16.16 15.41 3.10
CA LEU A 28 16.67 14.20 3.77
C LEU A 28 15.55 13.14 3.93
N THR A 29 14.33 13.56 4.28
CA THR A 29 13.17 12.66 4.34
C THR A 29 12.85 12.07 2.96
N SER A 30 12.95 12.89 1.91
CA SER A 30 12.77 12.43 0.52
C SER A 30 13.83 11.41 0.14
N ALA A 31 15.09 11.69 0.41
CA ALA A 31 16.21 10.79 0.15
C ALA A 31 16.02 9.44 0.89
N TYR A 32 15.69 9.50 2.18
CA TYR A 32 15.39 8.32 2.99
C TYR A 32 14.23 7.51 2.41
N GLN A 33 13.13 8.16 2.04
CA GLN A 33 11.95 7.46 1.51
C GLN A 33 12.21 6.84 0.14
N VAL A 34 12.87 7.56 -0.78
CA VAL A 34 13.24 7.04 -2.10
C VAL A 34 14.16 5.83 -1.94
N ALA A 35 15.20 5.95 -1.11
CA ALA A 35 16.13 4.85 -0.85
C ALA A 35 15.44 3.63 -0.22
N ASN A 36 14.55 3.83 0.77
CA ASN A 36 13.85 2.76 1.47
C ASN A 36 12.77 2.09 0.63
N ASN A 37 12.19 2.81 -0.32
CA ASN A 37 11.18 2.25 -1.22
C ASN A 37 11.78 1.30 -2.27
N LEU A 38 13.01 1.51 -2.71
CA LEU A 38 13.66 0.65 -3.70
C LEU A 38 13.72 -0.83 -3.28
N PRO A 39 14.18 -1.20 -2.06
CA PRO A 39 14.09 -2.58 -1.57
C PRO A 39 12.67 -3.09 -1.40
N ASN A 40 11.73 -2.23 -0.96
CA ASN A 40 10.32 -2.61 -0.80
C ASN A 40 9.67 -2.99 -2.11
N VAL A 41 10.01 -2.32 -3.18
CA VAL A 41 9.55 -2.64 -4.53
C VAL A 41 10.05 -4.01 -4.99
N MET A 42 11.32 -4.33 -4.71
CA MET A 42 11.87 -5.67 -4.95
C MET A 42 11.16 -6.72 -4.11
N TYR A 43 10.82 -6.39 -2.85
CA TYR A 43 9.99 -7.25 -2.01
C TYR A 43 8.60 -7.48 -2.60
N GLU A 44 7.92 -6.45 -3.10
CA GLU A 44 6.61 -6.60 -3.75
C GLU A 44 6.68 -7.49 -4.98
N LEU A 45 7.74 -7.39 -5.79
CA LEU A 45 7.98 -8.27 -6.92
C LEU A 45 8.04 -9.75 -6.48
N VAL A 46 8.78 -10.02 -5.41
CA VAL A 46 8.96 -11.39 -4.88
C VAL A 46 7.71 -11.82 -4.10
N ALA A 47 7.23 -11.03 -3.15
CA ALA A 47 6.15 -11.42 -2.24
C ALA A 47 4.75 -11.29 -2.86
N GLY A 48 4.52 -10.23 -3.64
CA GLY A 48 3.21 -9.98 -4.26
C GLY A 48 2.90 -10.92 -5.42
N GLY A 49 3.89 -11.21 -6.26
CA GLY A 49 3.71 -12.05 -7.44
C GLY A 49 4.04 -13.51 -7.19
N PHE A 50 5.25 -13.77 -6.72
CA PHE A 50 5.78 -15.12 -6.59
C PHE A 50 5.21 -15.88 -5.39
N LEU A 51 5.32 -15.29 -4.20
CA LEU A 51 4.98 -16.00 -2.96
C LEU A 51 3.47 -16.17 -2.76
N SER A 52 2.69 -15.11 -2.98
CA SER A 52 1.26 -15.14 -2.66
C SER A 52 0.43 -15.91 -3.69
N ALA A 53 0.80 -15.85 -4.96
CA ALA A 53 0.03 -16.47 -6.05
C ALA A 53 0.48 -17.89 -6.39
N ALA A 54 1.77 -18.20 -6.24
CA ALA A 54 2.34 -19.44 -6.74
C ALA A 54 2.97 -20.33 -5.68
N PHE A 55 3.71 -19.77 -4.72
CA PHE A 55 4.45 -20.55 -3.74
C PHE A 55 3.54 -21.43 -2.87
N LEU A 56 2.50 -20.83 -2.28
CA LEU A 56 1.62 -21.55 -1.34
C LEU A 56 0.89 -22.73 -1.98
N PRO A 57 0.24 -22.60 -3.17
CA PRO A 57 -0.41 -23.73 -3.83
C PRO A 57 0.57 -24.85 -4.16
N VAL A 58 1.77 -24.53 -4.67
CA VAL A 58 2.76 -25.54 -5.04
C VAL A 58 3.34 -26.21 -3.80
N LEU A 59 3.62 -25.48 -2.71
CA LEU A 59 4.05 -26.06 -1.43
C LEU A 59 3.04 -27.09 -0.90
N LEU A 60 1.75 -26.75 -0.94
CA LEU A 60 0.69 -27.67 -0.48
C LEU A 60 0.62 -28.91 -1.38
N LEU A 61 0.77 -28.76 -2.70
CA LEU A 61 0.81 -29.84 -3.66
C LEU A 61 2.02 -30.76 -3.44
N GLU A 62 3.21 -30.20 -3.19
CA GLU A 62 4.42 -30.97 -2.90
C GLU A 62 4.31 -31.73 -1.56
N ARG A 63 3.67 -31.14 -0.55
CA ARG A 63 3.36 -31.83 0.71
C ARG A 63 2.34 -32.95 0.51
N GLU A 64 1.35 -32.78 -0.36
CA GLU A 64 0.37 -33.82 -0.68
C GLU A 64 1.00 -35.01 -1.41
N LYS A 65 1.89 -34.73 -2.38
CA LYS A 65 2.54 -35.75 -3.22
C LYS A 65 3.67 -36.50 -2.50
N HIS A 66 4.51 -35.78 -1.76
CA HIS A 66 5.77 -36.28 -1.24
C HIS A 66 5.91 -36.12 0.28
N GLY A 67 4.81 -35.84 0.99
CA GLY A 67 4.81 -35.65 2.44
C GLY A 67 5.57 -34.40 2.89
N GLN A 68 5.91 -34.35 4.18
CA GLN A 68 6.63 -33.24 4.78
C GLN A 68 8.03 -33.04 4.17
N GLU A 69 8.71 -34.13 3.79
CA GLU A 69 10.04 -34.06 3.15
C GLU A 69 10.00 -33.37 1.80
N GLY A 70 8.99 -33.68 0.95
CA GLY A 70 8.81 -32.96 -0.31
C GLY A 70 8.57 -31.46 -0.11
N GLY A 71 7.75 -31.10 0.87
CA GLY A 71 7.56 -29.72 1.27
C GLY A 71 8.82 -29.03 1.79
N ASN A 72 9.64 -29.73 2.58
CA ASN A 72 10.92 -29.21 3.08
C ASN A 72 11.94 -29.00 1.96
N ARG A 73 12.06 -29.98 1.06
CA ARG A 73 12.95 -29.91 -0.10
C ARG A 73 12.57 -28.76 -1.04
N TYR A 74 11.28 -28.64 -1.37
CA TYR A 74 10.78 -27.51 -2.18
C TYR A 74 11.05 -26.17 -1.50
N THR A 75 10.72 -26.04 -0.20
CA THR A 75 10.96 -24.81 0.57
C THR A 75 12.44 -24.47 0.63
N SER A 76 13.33 -25.45 0.86
CA SER A 76 14.78 -25.24 0.88
C SER A 76 15.30 -24.78 -0.48
N ASN A 77 14.81 -25.38 -1.57
CA ASN A 77 15.17 -24.96 -2.92
C ASN A 77 14.79 -23.49 -3.17
N ILE A 78 13.56 -23.10 -2.81
CA ILE A 78 13.11 -21.70 -2.94
C ILE A 78 13.95 -20.77 -2.04
N LEU A 79 14.21 -21.10 -0.78
CA LEU A 79 15.03 -20.29 0.13
C LEU A 79 16.46 -20.11 -0.40
N ASN A 80 17.08 -21.18 -0.86
CA ASN A 80 18.45 -21.15 -1.38
C ASN A 80 18.52 -20.34 -2.68
N LEU A 81 17.57 -20.52 -3.60
CA LEU A 81 17.48 -19.72 -4.82
C LEU A 81 17.21 -18.25 -4.50
N THR A 82 16.31 -17.95 -3.56
CA THR A 82 16.02 -16.60 -3.11
C THR A 82 17.28 -15.94 -2.53
N LEU A 83 18.01 -16.64 -1.66
CA LEU A 83 19.25 -16.15 -1.09
C LEU A 83 20.30 -15.82 -2.16
N ILE A 84 20.50 -16.72 -3.13
CA ILE A 84 21.49 -16.52 -4.19
C ILE A 84 21.06 -15.38 -5.12
N VAL A 85 19.84 -15.43 -5.65
CA VAL A 85 19.35 -14.46 -6.64
C VAL A 85 19.25 -13.06 -6.03
N LEU A 86 18.60 -12.94 -4.86
CA LEU A 86 18.44 -11.65 -4.20
C LEU A 86 19.73 -11.19 -3.49
N GLY A 87 20.59 -12.11 -3.06
CA GLY A 87 21.92 -11.80 -2.56
C GLY A 87 22.82 -11.18 -3.63
N LEU A 88 22.86 -11.79 -4.82
CA LEU A 88 23.58 -11.23 -5.97
C LEU A 88 22.95 -9.89 -6.40
N LEU A 89 21.62 -9.81 -6.47
CA LEU A 89 20.93 -8.56 -6.80
C LEU A 89 21.24 -7.47 -5.78
N SER A 90 21.20 -7.77 -4.49
CA SER A 90 21.55 -6.84 -3.41
C SER A 90 23.00 -6.34 -3.55
N LEU A 91 23.95 -7.24 -3.83
CA LEU A 91 25.35 -6.89 -4.03
C LEU A 91 25.53 -5.98 -5.27
N VAL A 92 24.89 -6.34 -6.39
CA VAL A 92 24.90 -5.50 -7.61
C VAL A 92 24.28 -4.13 -7.31
N CYS A 93 23.12 -4.09 -6.64
CA CYS A 93 22.47 -2.83 -6.24
C CYS A 93 23.36 -1.98 -5.31
N CYS A 94 24.11 -2.60 -4.40
CA CYS A 94 25.05 -1.90 -3.49
C CYS A 94 26.23 -1.31 -4.27
N ILE A 95 26.84 -2.09 -5.19
CA ILE A 95 27.99 -1.65 -6.00
C ILE A 95 27.58 -0.54 -6.98
N PHE A 96 26.43 -0.73 -7.65
CA PHE A 96 25.89 0.22 -8.63
C PHE A 96 24.82 1.14 -8.03
N ALA A 97 24.92 1.45 -6.72
CA ALA A 97 23.93 2.27 -6.04
C ALA A 97 23.67 3.63 -6.72
N PRO A 98 24.68 4.39 -7.18
CA PRO A 98 24.43 5.65 -7.89
C PRO A 98 23.59 5.47 -9.15
N GLN A 99 23.84 4.41 -9.94
CA GLN A 99 23.11 4.13 -11.17
C GLN A 99 21.67 3.68 -10.88
N VAL A 100 21.45 2.89 -9.82
CA VAL A 100 20.11 2.51 -9.39
C VAL A 100 19.32 3.72 -8.89
N VAL A 101 19.94 4.56 -8.07
CA VAL A 101 19.34 5.80 -7.55
C VAL A 101 19.04 6.77 -8.68
N SER A 102 19.94 6.90 -9.67
CA SER A 102 19.70 7.78 -10.83
C SER A 102 18.41 7.43 -11.59
N THR A 103 17.93 6.19 -11.53
CA THR A 103 16.61 5.82 -12.10
C THR A 103 15.44 6.50 -11.40
N GLN A 104 15.62 6.96 -10.17
CA GLN A 104 14.61 7.63 -9.35
C GLN A 104 14.81 9.15 -9.31
N THR A 105 16.01 9.62 -9.66
CA THR A 105 16.42 11.03 -9.52
C THR A 105 16.80 11.69 -10.84
N PHE A 106 16.58 11.05 -11.99
CA PHE A 106 17.02 11.53 -13.32
C PHE A 106 16.42 12.88 -13.73
N THR A 107 15.34 13.33 -13.09
CA THR A 107 14.69 14.60 -13.38
C THR A 107 15.27 15.77 -12.60
N VAL A 108 16.09 15.53 -11.57
CA VAL A 108 16.58 16.57 -10.64
C VAL A 108 17.82 17.29 -11.21
N GLY A 109 18.33 16.85 -12.34
CA GLY A 109 19.47 17.50 -12.99
C GLY A 109 20.74 17.46 -12.16
N ASN A 110 21.34 18.62 -11.91
CA ASN A 110 22.59 18.75 -11.14
C ASN A 110 22.38 18.92 -9.62
N ASP A 111 21.19 18.70 -9.09
CA ASP A 111 20.96 18.66 -7.63
C ASP A 111 21.56 17.38 -7.06
N ALA A 112 22.89 17.40 -6.94
CA ALA A 112 23.72 16.26 -6.49
C ALA A 112 23.35 15.83 -5.06
N GLU A 113 22.88 16.77 -4.23
CA GLU A 113 22.64 16.57 -2.80
C GLU A 113 21.56 15.48 -2.53
N VAL A 114 20.41 15.54 -3.24
CA VAL A 114 19.37 14.51 -3.10
C VAL A 114 19.87 13.14 -3.57
N ALA A 115 20.54 13.11 -4.71
CA ALA A 115 21.05 11.87 -5.29
C ALA A 115 22.14 11.24 -4.42
N GLU A 116 23.01 12.06 -3.84
CA GLU A 116 24.09 11.62 -2.95
C GLU A 116 23.53 11.05 -1.65
N ALA A 117 22.67 11.80 -0.95
CA ALA A 117 22.02 11.34 0.28
C ALA A 117 21.18 10.06 0.05
N THR A 118 20.45 9.99 -1.07
CA THR A 118 19.70 8.79 -1.45
C THR A 118 20.64 7.59 -1.68
N THR A 119 21.79 7.82 -2.31
CA THR A 119 22.77 6.77 -2.61
C THR A 119 23.41 6.21 -1.34
N GLU A 120 23.73 7.06 -0.38
CA GLU A 120 24.29 6.64 0.92
C GLU A 120 23.30 5.75 1.67
N PHE A 121 22.05 6.17 1.80
CA PHE A 121 21.01 5.34 2.38
C PHE A 121 20.80 4.04 1.60
N PHE A 122 20.76 4.11 0.28
CA PHE A 122 20.44 2.94 -0.54
C PHE A 122 21.53 1.86 -0.49
N ARG A 123 22.80 2.21 -0.37
CA ARG A 123 23.89 1.23 -0.18
C ARG A 123 23.63 0.31 1.01
N ILE A 124 23.11 0.86 2.11
CA ILE A 124 22.79 0.09 3.32
C ILE A 124 21.43 -0.61 3.16
N PHE A 125 20.45 0.06 2.56
CA PHE A 125 19.12 -0.50 2.35
C PHE A 125 19.08 -1.61 1.30
N ALA A 126 20.00 -1.68 0.38
CA ALA A 126 20.11 -2.77 -0.59
C ALA A 126 20.11 -4.17 0.07
N PHE A 127 20.69 -4.30 1.27
CA PHE A 127 20.68 -5.56 2.02
C PHE A 127 19.28 -5.97 2.50
N GLN A 128 18.33 -5.05 2.61
CA GLN A 128 16.94 -5.36 2.95
C GLN A 128 16.27 -6.26 1.90
N ILE A 129 16.72 -6.19 0.63
CA ILE A 129 16.21 -7.03 -0.47
C ILE A 129 16.26 -8.52 -0.09
N VAL A 130 17.39 -8.95 0.49
CA VAL A 130 17.58 -10.34 0.92
C VAL A 130 16.64 -10.69 2.08
N PHE A 131 16.60 -9.84 3.10
CA PHE A 131 15.77 -10.10 4.28
C PHE A 131 14.27 -10.11 3.95
N TYR A 132 13.83 -9.23 3.08
CA TYR A 132 12.44 -9.22 2.59
C TYR A 132 12.11 -10.49 1.80
N GLY A 133 13.00 -10.92 0.91
CA GLY A 133 12.80 -12.12 0.12
C GLY A 133 12.70 -13.39 0.98
N LEU A 134 13.70 -13.62 1.83
CA LEU A 134 13.72 -14.76 2.75
C LEU A 134 12.55 -14.73 3.73
N GLY A 135 12.29 -13.56 4.34
CA GLY A 135 11.17 -13.35 5.25
C GLY A 135 9.80 -13.63 4.60
N GLY A 136 9.66 -13.27 3.32
CA GLY A 136 8.47 -13.58 2.53
C GLY A 136 8.26 -15.08 2.37
N VAL A 137 9.29 -15.84 1.99
CA VAL A 137 9.20 -17.31 1.85
C VAL A 137 8.80 -17.96 3.19
N ILE A 138 9.47 -17.56 4.30
CA ILE A 138 9.15 -18.07 5.63
C ILE A 138 7.70 -17.75 6.02
N THR A 139 7.25 -16.53 5.76
CA THR A 139 5.85 -16.12 5.96
C THR A 139 4.90 -17.04 5.18
N GLY A 140 5.23 -17.39 3.94
CA GLY A 140 4.45 -18.33 3.12
C GLY A 140 4.34 -19.70 3.77
N VAL A 141 5.47 -20.27 4.25
CA VAL A 141 5.50 -21.57 4.93
C VAL A 141 4.68 -21.57 6.22
N LEU A 142 4.85 -20.55 7.06
CA LEU A 142 4.12 -20.39 8.32
C LEU A 142 2.61 -20.24 8.08
N ASN A 143 2.21 -19.50 7.05
CA ASN A 143 0.81 -19.34 6.65
C ASN A 143 0.22 -20.66 6.13
N ALA A 144 0.99 -21.47 5.40
CA ALA A 144 0.61 -22.84 5.01
C ALA A 144 0.34 -23.73 6.23
N GLY A 145 1.16 -23.59 7.28
CA GLY A 145 0.99 -24.24 8.58
C GLY A 145 -0.05 -23.60 9.50
N ARG A 146 -0.84 -22.61 9.02
CA ARG A 146 -1.84 -21.83 9.79
C ARG A 146 -1.26 -21.08 11.01
N SER A 147 0.03 -20.79 11.01
CA SER A 147 0.72 -20.01 12.06
C SER A 147 0.72 -18.51 11.72
N PHE A 148 -0.43 -17.87 11.85
CA PHE A 148 -0.64 -16.47 11.39
C PHE A 148 -0.21 -15.39 12.38
N PHE A 149 -0.05 -15.72 13.67
CA PHE A 149 0.21 -14.71 14.69
C PHE A 149 1.57 -14.05 14.48
N LEU A 150 2.61 -14.84 14.37
CA LEU A 150 3.98 -14.34 14.26
C LEU A 150 4.22 -13.59 12.94
N THR A 151 3.68 -14.12 11.83
CA THR A 151 3.76 -13.46 10.52
C THR A 151 3.04 -12.12 10.50
N SER A 152 1.98 -11.96 11.31
CA SER A 152 1.23 -10.72 11.42
C SER A 152 1.87 -9.67 12.34
N ILE A 153 2.66 -10.10 13.34
CA ILE A 153 3.29 -9.18 14.32
C ILE A 153 4.74 -8.84 13.94
N ALA A 154 5.39 -9.65 13.12
CA ALA A 154 6.78 -9.41 12.71
C ALA A 154 7.03 -8.02 12.11
N PRO A 155 6.15 -7.43 11.26
CA PRO A 155 6.29 -6.06 10.80
C PRO A 155 6.18 -5.02 11.92
N ALA A 156 5.49 -5.31 13.03
CA ALA A 156 5.44 -4.40 14.17
C ALA A 156 6.80 -4.30 14.88
N LEU A 157 7.53 -5.41 14.97
CA LEU A 157 8.88 -5.41 15.54
C LEU A 157 9.87 -4.63 14.66
N ASN A 158 9.77 -4.76 13.33
CA ASN A 158 10.49 -3.89 12.42
C ASN A 158 10.22 -2.41 12.74
N ASN A 159 8.94 -2.03 12.82
CA ASN A 159 8.58 -0.64 13.13
C ASN A 159 9.17 -0.15 14.46
N VAL A 160 9.20 -0.99 15.50
CA VAL A 160 9.79 -0.64 16.81
C VAL A 160 11.28 -0.34 16.68
N VAL A 161 12.04 -1.16 15.95
CA VAL A 161 13.48 -0.92 15.73
C VAL A 161 13.71 0.36 14.93
N VAL A 162 12.90 0.59 13.88
CA VAL A 162 13.00 1.81 13.06
C VAL A 162 12.62 3.06 13.87
N ILE A 163 11.59 2.99 14.73
CA ILE A 163 11.25 4.09 15.65
C ILE A 163 12.45 4.41 16.57
N ALA A 164 13.07 3.38 17.14
CA ALA A 164 14.24 3.57 18.00
C ALA A 164 15.40 4.25 17.25
N SER A 165 15.63 3.93 15.96
CA SER A 165 16.66 4.59 15.15
C SER A 165 16.32 6.05 14.83
N PHE A 166 15.05 6.41 14.60
CA PHE A 166 14.63 7.81 14.47
C PHE A 166 14.82 8.60 15.78
N ILE A 167 14.49 7.99 16.92
CA ILE A 167 14.71 8.63 18.23
C ILE A 167 16.19 8.82 18.51
N ALA A 168 17.05 7.84 18.18
CA ALA A 168 18.49 7.92 18.33
C ALA A 168 19.13 8.96 17.39
N TYR A 169 18.58 9.13 16.18
CA TYR A 169 19.03 10.13 15.23
C TYR A 169 19.02 11.55 15.82
N ILE A 170 17.97 11.92 16.58
CA ILE A 170 17.77 13.28 17.07
C ILE A 170 18.97 13.80 17.89
N PRO A 171 19.41 13.17 19.00
CA PRO A 171 20.56 13.64 19.75
C PRO A 171 21.86 13.48 18.95
N LEU A 172 22.01 12.44 18.13
CA LEU A 172 23.23 12.19 17.38
C LEU A 172 23.44 13.22 16.28
N SER A 173 22.39 13.74 15.64
CA SER A 173 22.49 14.76 14.59
C SER A 173 23.07 16.09 15.10
N HIS A 174 23.03 16.35 16.41
CA HIS A 174 23.65 17.52 17.04
C HIS A 174 25.13 17.29 17.41
N ILE A 175 25.60 16.04 17.41
CA ILE A 175 26.96 15.66 17.77
C ILE A 175 27.79 15.37 16.52
N ASP A 176 27.27 14.50 15.67
CA ASP A 176 27.90 14.03 14.43
C ASP A 176 26.82 13.63 13.43
N SER A 177 26.65 14.41 12.37
CA SER A 177 25.63 14.20 11.35
C SER A 177 25.84 12.91 10.56
N GLU A 178 27.10 12.53 10.28
CA GLU A 178 27.41 11.30 9.54
C GLU A 178 27.09 10.07 10.38
N LEU A 179 27.47 10.07 11.65
CA LEU A 179 27.10 9.00 12.58
C LEU A 179 25.58 8.87 12.73
N ALA A 180 24.86 9.99 12.81
CA ALA A 180 23.41 9.99 12.92
C ALA A 180 22.75 9.34 11.70
N LEU A 181 23.19 9.68 10.49
CA LEU A 181 22.69 9.10 9.23
C LEU A 181 23.00 7.60 9.17
N ASN A 182 24.20 7.19 9.54
CA ASN A 182 24.59 5.78 9.58
C ASN A 182 23.74 4.98 10.59
N VAL A 183 23.50 5.50 11.79
CA VAL A 183 22.64 4.86 12.80
C VAL A 183 21.21 4.73 12.28
N LEU A 184 20.67 5.74 11.60
CA LEU A 184 19.35 5.68 10.99
C LEU A 184 19.29 4.63 9.88
N ALA A 185 20.27 4.59 8.99
CA ALA A 185 20.33 3.65 7.89
C ALA A 185 20.48 2.19 8.35
N VAL A 186 21.44 1.94 9.24
CA VAL A 186 21.70 0.62 9.81
C VAL A 186 20.52 0.17 10.66
N GLY A 187 19.93 1.06 11.49
CA GLY A 187 18.77 0.75 12.31
C GLY A 187 17.55 0.39 11.48
N THR A 188 17.32 1.08 10.37
CA THR A 188 16.24 0.76 9.43
C THR A 188 16.43 -0.63 8.82
N THR A 189 17.64 -0.96 8.37
CA THR A 189 17.96 -2.28 7.83
C THR A 189 17.89 -3.37 8.91
N ALA A 190 18.35 -3.07 10.12
CA ALA A 190 18.23 -3.98 11.27
C ALA A 190 16.77 -4.29 11.63
N GLY A 191 15.86 -3.32 11.49
CA GLY A 191 14.41 -3.55 11.64
C GLY A 191 13.89 -4.61 10.70
N VAL A 192 14.28 -4.55 9.42
CA VAL A 192 13.90 -5.58 8.42
C VAL A 192 14.55 -6.92 8.73
N ALA A 193 15.80 -6.92 9.17
CA ALA A 193 16.48 -8.16 9.60
C ALA A 193 15.77 -8.80 10.81
N VAL A 194 15.37 -8.02 11.82
CA VAL A 194 14.59 -8.49 12.98
C VAL A 194 13.24 -9.09 12.52
N GLN A 195 12.54 -8.43 11.58
CA GLN A 195 11.29 -8.95 11.01
C GLN A 195 11.49 -10.33 10.37
N PHE A 196 12.61 -10.59 9.73
CA PHE A 196 12.97 -11.88 9.16
C PHE A 196 13.34 -12.89 10.26
N VAL A 197 14.31 -12.54 11.12
CA VAL A 197 14.91 -13.46 12.10
C VAL A 197 13.90 -13.98 13.12
N ILE A 198 12.95 -13.14 13.57
CA ILE A 198 11.93 -13.53 14.55
C ILE A 198 11.02 -14.68 14.06
N GLN A 199 10.93 -14.90 12.77
CA GLN A 199 10.13 -15.95 12.18
C GLN A 199 10.85 -17.32 12.14
N ILE A 200 12.19 -17.34 12.22
CA ILE A 200 13.01 -18.56 12.12
C ILE A 200 12.66 -19.59 13.20
N PRO A 201 12.51 -19.22 14.49
CA PRO A 201 12.15 -20.22 15.52
C PRO A 201 10.79 -20.89 15.27
N ALA A 202 9.82 -20.16 14.73
CA ALA A 202 8.53 -20.74 14.38
C ALA A 202 8.61 -21.66 13.15
N LEU A 203 9.46 -21.32 12.17
CA LEU A 203 9.74 -22.17 11.03
C LEU A 203 10.33 -23.50 11.46
N VAL A 204 11.33 -23.49 12.33
CA VAL A 204 11.94 -24.72 12.88
C VAL A 204 10.92 -25.54 13.67
N LYS A 205 10.11 -24.90 14.53
CA LYS A 205 9.04 -25.57 15.29
C LYS A 205 7.95 -26.17 14.40
N SER A 206 7.79 -25.71 13.17
CA SER A 206 6.82 -26.27 12.21
C SER A 206 7.26 -27.60 11.58
N GLY A 207 8.41 -28.15 11.99
CA GLY A 207 8.99 -29.37 11.43
C GLY A 207 9.76 -29.13 10.13
N TYR A 208 10.11 -27.88 9.85
CA TYR A 208 10.96 -27.56 8.70
C TYR A 208 12.41 -27.92 9.02
N HIS A 209 13.04 -28.66 8.11
CA HIS A 209 14.47 -28.94 8.09
C HIS A 209 15.06 -28.36 6.81
N TRP A 210 16.11 -27.53 6.96
CA TRP A 210 16.81 -26.97 5.82
C TRP A 210 17.68 -28.00 5.13
N GLU A 211 17.64 -28.00 3.79
CA GLU A 211 18.46 -28.86 2.93
C GLU A 211 19.30 -27.98 1.99
N PRO A 212 20.59 -28.31 1.77
CA PRO A 212 21.43 -27.60 0.81
C PRO A 212 21.10 -28.04 -0.64
N PHE A 213 19.81 -27.94 -1.02
CA PHE A 213 19.30 -28.34 -2.31
C PHE A 213 19.01 -27.14 -3.19
N ILE A 214 19.55 -27.14 -4.41
CA ILE A 214 19.35 -26.08 -5.41
C ILE A 214 19.11 -26.74 -6.77
N SER A 215 17.96 -26.47 -7.36
CA SER A 215 17.60 -26.96 -8.69
C SER A 215 16.65 -25.99 -9.39
N LEU A 216 17.12 -25.32 -10.44
CA LEU A 216 16.29 -24.51 -11.34
C LEU A 216 15.45 -25.40 -12.30
N SER A 217 15.87 -26.65 -12.49
CA SER A 217 15.20 -27.61 -13.38
C SER A 217 14.02 -28.30 -12.73
N ASP A 218 13.82 -28.12 -11.41
CA ASP A 218 12.76 -28.72 -10.64
C ASP A 218 11.39 -28.38 -11.25
N PRO A 219 10.52 -29.37 -11.52
CA PRO A 219 9.17 -29.13 -12.06
C PRO A 219 8.34 -28.19 -11.20
N ALA A 220 8.46 -28.27 -9.86
CA ALA A 220 7.74 -27.40 -8.93
C ALA A 220 8.16 -25.94 -9.09
N ILE A 221 9.45 -25.66 -9.33
CA ILE A 221 9.95 -24.30 -9.60
C ILE A 221 9.37 -23.75 -10.92
N LYS A 222 9.36 -24.57 -11.98
CA LYS A 222 8.80 -24.16 -13.28
C LYS A 222 7.30 -23.89 -13.19
N GLU A 223 6.56 -24.69 -12.46
CA GLU A 223 5.12 -24.48 -12.20
C GLU A 223 4.89 -23.18 -11.43
N THR A 224 5.67 -22.96 -10.37
CA THR A 224 5.63 -21.73 -9.58
C THR A 224 5.87 -20.49 -10.44
N LEU A 225 6.89 -20.47 -11.27
CA LEU A 225 7.19 -19.35 -12.18
C LEU A 225 6.08 -19.12 -13.21
N LYS A 226 5.51 -20.18 -13.76
CA LYS A 226 4.40 -20.08 -14.73
C LYS A 226 3.15 -19.44 -14.11
N ILE A 227 2.83 -19.81 -12.87
CA ILE A 227 1.68 -19.24 -12.13
C ILE A 227 1.95 -17.79 -11.74
N ALA A 228 3.20 -17.45 -11.36
CA ALA A 228 3.58 -16.11 -10.93
C ALA A 228 3.65 -15.08 -12.07
N LEU A 229 3.95 -15.49 -13.31
CA LEU A 229 4.27 -14.60 -14.43
C LEU A 229 3.26 -13.46 -14.66
N PRO A 230 1.92 -13.67 -14.68
CA PRO A 230 0.97 -12.58 -14.88
C PRO A 230 1.02 -11.52 -13.76
N SER A 231 1.25 -11.96 -12.52
CA SER A 231 1.37 -11.06 -11.37
C SER A 231 2.69 -10.29 -11.41
N ILE A 232 3.78 -10.93 -11.83
CA ILE A 232 5.09 -10.28 -12.00
C ILE A 232 4.99 -9.15 -13.04
N ILE A 233 4.36 -9.40 -14.19
CA ILE A 233 4.15 -8.39 -15.23
C ILE A 233 3.38 -7.19 -14.68
N TYR A 234 2.30 -7.43 -13.93
CA TYR A 234 1.53 -6.38 -13.28
C TYR A 234 2.37 -5.56 -12.31
N ILE A 235 3.16 -6.21 -11.46
CA ILE A 235 4.00 -5.57 -10.44
C ILE A 235 5.10 -4.75 -11.12
N VAL A 236 5.79 -5.29 -12.13
CA VAL A 236 6.82 -4.56 -12.87
C VAL A 236 6.28 -3.29 -13.51
N ALA A 237 5.08 -3.34 -14.10
CA ALA A 237 4.45 -2.14 -14.65
C ALA A 237 4.19 -1.07 -13.59
N ASN A 238 3.66 -1.47 -12.41
CA ASN A 238 3.45 -0.52 -11.31
C ASN A 238 4.76 0.02 -10.72
N LEU A 239 5.82 -0.80 -10.72
CA LEU A 239 7.16 -0.39 -10.34
C LEU A 239 7.68 0.73 -11.23
N VAL A 240 7.53 0.59 -12.55
CA VAL A 240 7.88 1.64 -13.50
C VAL A 240 7.10 2.92 -13.19
N ALA A 241 5.77 2.83 -12.98
CA ALA A 241 4.96 3.98 -12.60
C ALA A 241 5.46 4.65 -11.31
N PHE A 242 5.84 3.85 -10.31
CA PHE A 242 6.35 4.34 -9.03
C PHE A 242 7.71 5.05 -9.18
N THR A 243 8.60 4.50 -10.00
CA THR A 243 9.89 5.09 -10.36
C THR A 243 9.71 6.50 -10.95
N PHE A 244 8.86 6.62 -11.95
CA PHE A 244 8.57 7.92 -12.58
C PHE A 244 7.83 8.88 -11.64
N ARG A 245 6.95 8.38 -10.77
CA ARG A 245 6.30 9.21 -9.74
C ARG A 245 7.32 9.86 -8.82
N ASN A 246 8.29 9.10 -8.33
CA ASN A 246 9.37 9.63 -7.48
C ASN A 246 10.18 10.68 -8.23
N ALA A 247 10.66 10.36 -9.45
CA ALA A 247 11.46 11.26 -10.24
C ALA A 247 10.73 12.59 -10.51
N PHE A 248 9.49 12.55 -10.99
CA PHE A 248 8.72 13.77 -11.27
C PHE A 248 8.25 14.50 -10.01
N SER A 249 8.08 13.83 -8.87
CA SER A 249 7.82 14.52 -7.61
C SER A 249 9.05 15.29 -7.12
N LEU A 250 10.26 14.76 -7.34
CA LEU A 250 11.52 15.46 -7.07
C LEU A 250 11.72 16.67 -7.98
N SER A 251 11.36 16.57 -9.27
CA SER A 251 11.45 17.73 -10.17
C SER A 251 10.50 18.86 -9.77
N ALA A 252 9.36 18.52 -9.16
CA ALA A 252 8.40 19.51 -8.68
C ALA A 252 8.87 20.24 -7.41
N THR A 253 9.49 19.51 -6.49
CA THR A 253 10.09 20.06 -5.25
C THR A 253 11.02 19.02 -4.60
N PRO A 254 12.15 19.43 -3.96
CA PRO A 254 13.07 18.52 -3.27
C PRO A 254 12.39 17.68 -2.17
N SER A 255 11.34 18.20 -1.53
CA SER A 255 10.51 17.47 -0.55
C SER A 255 9.37 16.64 -1.18
N GLY A 256 9.29 16.55 -2.52
CA GLY A 256 8.19 15.89 -3.23
C GLY A 256 7.89 14.45 -2.77
N PRO A 257 8.87 13.53 -2.76
CA PRO A 257 8.66 12.17 -2.25
C PRO A 257 8.22 12.13 -0.78
N SER A 258 8.75 13.04 0.05
CA SER A 258 8.36 13.20 1.46
C SER A 258 6.87 13.57 1.59
N ILE A 259 6.43 14.60 0.86
CA ILE A 259 5.03 15.05 0.80
C ILE A 259 4.12 13.89 0.40
N LEU A 260 4.46 13.22 -0.70
CA LEU A 260 3.68 12.10 -1.20
C LEU A 260 3.66 10.93 -0.21
N GLY A 261 4.76 10.65 0.48
CA GLY A 261 4.86 9.57 1.46
C GLY A 261 3.95 9.79 2.67
N TYR A 262 3.94 11.01 3.24
CA TYR A 262 3.03 11.36 4.34
C TYR A 262 1.55 11.34 3.91
N ALA A 263 1.23 11.90 2.74
CA ALA A 263 -0.12 11.87 2.20
C ALA A 263 -0.60 10.45 1.90
N TRP A 264 0.26 9.60 1.35
CA TRP A 264 -0.03 8.21 0.99
C TRP A 264 -0.45 7.35 2.18
N MET A 265 0.11 7.59 3.35
CA MET A 265 -0.25 6.86 4.56
C MET A 265 -1.74 7.01 4.90
N TRP A 266 -2.27 8.23 4.85
CA TRP A 266 -3.69 8.50 5.08
C TRP A 266 -4.58 8.04 3.93
N TYR A 267 -4.10 8.21 2.68
CA TYR A 267 -4.76 7.72 1.48
C TYR A 267 -5.02 6.21 1.54
N GLN A 268 -4.04 5.43 2.00
CA GLN A 268 -4.12 3.97 2.07
C GLN A 268 -5.02 3.44 3.20
N LEU A 269 -5.34 4.25 4.21
CA LEU A 269 -6.03 3.77 5.39
C LEU A 269 -7.47 3.31 5.10
N PRO A 270 -8.37 4.09 4.46
CA PRO A 270 -9.71 3.61 4.10
C PRO A 270 -9.67 2.45 3.11
N TYR A 271 -8.78 2.49 2.12
CA TYR A 271 -8.59 1.40 1.19
C TYR A 271 -8.23 0.10 1.91
N GLY A 272 -7.23 0.12 2.79
CA GLY A 272 -6.76 -1.05 3.51
C GLY A 272 -7.79 -1.65 4.47
N VAL A 273 -8.60 -0.82 5.11
CA VAL A 273 -9.62 -1.26 6.07
C VAL A 273 -10.88 -1.75 5.36
N VAL A 274 -11.39 -0.99 4.40
CA VAL A 274 -12.70 -1.21 3.79
C VAL A 274 -12.59 -1.97 2.48
N ALA A 275 -11.85 -1.42 1.50
CA ALA A 275 -11.84 -1.97 0.14
C ALA A 275 -11.14 -3.33 0.07
N VAL A 276 -10.02 -3.50 0.78
CA VAL A 276 -9.29 -4.78 0.82
C VAL A 276 -10.13 -5.86 1.49
N SER A 277 -10.81 -5.55 2.60
CA SER A 277 -11.65 -6.50 3.32
C SER A 277 -12.83 -6.97 2.47
N LEU A 278 -13.53 -6.02 1.82
CA LEU A 278 -14.68 -6.32 0.96
C LEU A 278 -14.25 -7.07 -0.30
N SER A 279 -13.18 -6.63 -0.96
CA SER A 279 -12.68 -7.27 -2.18
C SER A 279 -12.18 -8.69 -1.91
N SER A 280 -11.59 -8.98 -0.76
CA SER A 280 -11.16 -10.33 -0.39
C SER A 280 -12.34 -11.25 -0.15
N THR A 281 -13.41 -10.78 0.51
CA THR A 281 -14.65 -11.54 0.70
C THR A 281 -15.32 -11.83 -0.64
N MET A 282 -15.50 -10.79 -1.46
CA MET A 282 -16.13 -10.93 -2.78
C MET A 282 -15.30 -11.78 -3.75
N PHE A 283 -13.98 -11.78 -3.63
CA PHE A 283 -13.12 -12.65 -4.42
C PHE A 283 -13.44 -14.13 -4.22
N THR A 284 -13.70 -14.55 -2.98
CA THR A 284 -14.10 -15.92 -2.67
C THR A 284 -15.45 -16.26 -3.32
N GLU A 285 -16.44 -15.38 -3.20
CA GLU A 285 -17.78 -15.56 -3.81
C GLU A 285 -17.70 -15.57 -5.34
N MET A 286 -16.88 -14.70 -5.95
CA MET A 286 -16.65 -14.70 -7.38
C MET A 286 -15.98 -15.99 -7.85
N SER A 287 -14.99 -16.48 -7.11
CA SER A 287 -14.27 -17.73 -7.44
C SER A 287 -15.16 -18.96 -7.33
N ASP A 288 -16.05 -19.01 -6.33
CA ASP A 288 -17.06 -20.06 -6.18
C ASP A 288 -18.07 -20.02 -7.35
N SER A 289 -18.55 -18.83 -7.73
CA SER A 289 -19.45 -18.68 -8.91
C SER A 289 -18.77 -19.15 -10.19
N VAL A 290 -17.48 -18.85 -10.38
CA VAL A 290 -16.69 -19.34 -11.54
C VAL A 290 -16.57 -20.87 -11.51
N ALA A 291 -16.27 -21.46 -10.34
CA ALA A 291 -16.13 -22.92 -10.19
C ALA A 291 -17.44 -23.66 -10.49
N LYS A 292 -18.59 -23.05 -10.16
CA LYS A 292 -19.92 -23.59 -10.42
C LYS A 292 -20.45 -23.29 -11.84
N GLY A 293 -19.73 -22.50 -12.64
CA GLY A 293 -20.22 -22.04 -13.96
C GLY A 293 -21.38 -21.05 -13.88
N ASP A 294 -21.67 -20.50 -12.68
CA ASP A 294 -22.77 -19.52 -12.47
C ASP A 294 -22.36 -18.11 -12.90
N ARG A 295 -22.54 -17.86 -14.20
CA ARG A 295 -22.23 -16.54 -14.81
C ARG A 295 -23.10 -15.42 -14.26
N ALA A 296 -24.37 -15.70 -13.95
CA ALA A 296 -25.30 -14.72 -13.40
C ALA A 296 -24.92 -14.34 -11.96
N GLY A 297 -24.58 -15.33 -11.13
CA GLY A 297 -24.06 -15.15 -9.79
C GLY A 297 -22.74 -14.37 -9.78
N LEU A 298 -21.82 -14.70 -10.69
CA LEU A 298 -20.55 -13.96 -10.84
C LEU A 298 -20.81 -12.47 -11.14
N LEU A 299 -21.67 -12.15 -12.13
CA LEU A 299 -21.97 -10.77 -12.48
C LEU A 299 -22.66 -10.02 -11.33
N ARG A 300 -23.57 -10.70 -10.60
CA ARG A 300 -24.20 -10.15 -9.40
C ARG A 300 -23.16 -9.83 -8.32
N ASN A 301 -22.21 -10.73 -8.05
CA ASN A 301 -21.15 -10.53 -7.07
C ASN A 301 -20.22 -9.37 -7.47
N ILE A 302 -19.89 -9.24 -8.76
CA ILE A 302 -19.10 -8.12 -9.28
C ILE A 302 -19.83 -6.79 -9.03
N ASN A 303 -21.13 -6.71 -9.39
CA ASN A 303 -21.92 -5.49 -9.20
C ASN A 303 -22.07 -5.12 -7.72
N GLN A 304 -22.40 -6.09 -6.86
CA GLN A 304 -22.56 -5.87 -5.43
C GLN A 304 -21.25 -5.40 -4.77
N GLY A 305 -20.13 -5.99 -5.14
CA GLY A 305 -18.85 -5.60 -4.58
C GLY A 305 -18.39 -4.21 -5.06
N LEU A 306 -18.58 -3.86 -6.34
CA LEU A 306 -18.32 -2.51 -6.84
C LEU A 306 -19.20 -1.46 -6.14
N ARG A 307 -20.52 -1.69 -6.06
CA ARG A 307 -21.46 -0.80 -5.38
C ARG A 307 -21.10 -0.66 -3.90
N GLY A 308 -20.86 -1.78 -3.21
CA GLY A 308 -20.47 -1.77 -1.79
C GLY A 308 -19.15 -1.04 -1.53
N THR A 309 -18.14 -1.25 -2.39
CA THR A 309 -16.84 -0.55 -2.27
C THR A 309 -17.02 0.95 -2.45
N LEU A 310 -17.66 1.40 -3.51
CA LEU A 310 -17.87 2.82 -3.78
C LEU A 310 -18.74 3.48 -2.72
N TYR A 311 -19.81 2.82 -2.29
CA TYR A 311 -20.71 3.34 -1.25
C TYR A 311 -19.99 3.63 0.07
N LEU A 312 -19.04 2.78 0.47
CA LEU A 312 -18.29 2.98 1.70
C LEU A 312 -17.10 3.95 1.52
N ILE A 313 -16.43 3.90 0.37
CA ILE A 313 -15.22 4.70 0.15
C ILE A 313 -15.54 6.16 -0.17
N ILE A 314 -16.63 6.49 -0.88
CA ILE A 314 -16.98 7.87 -1.23
C ILE A 314 -17.14 8.76 0.02
N PRO A 315 -17.92 8.38 1.05
CA PRO A 315 -17.99 9.17 2.29
C PRO A 315 -16.65 9.30 3.02
N LEU A 316 -15.85 8.22 3.06
CA LEU A 316 -14.52 8.25 3.67
C LEU A 316 -13.55 9.15 2.90
N THR A 317 -13.70 9.25 1.57
CA THR A 317 -12.97 10.21 0.73
C THR A 317 -13.33 11.65 1.13
N GLY A 318 -14.62 11.96 1.25
CA GLY A 318 -15.07 13.29 1.70
C GLY A 318 -14.58 13.63 3.12
N MET A 319 -14.54 12.65 4.00
CA MET A 319 -13.96 12.80 5.35
C MET A 319 -12.47 13.14 5.29
N LEU A 320 -11.68 12.37 4.52
CA LEU A 320 -10.24 12.64 4.35
C LEU A 320 -10.00 14.00 3.68
N PHE A 321 -10.86 14.40 2.74
CA PHE A 321 -10.77 15.71 2.09
C PHE A 321 -10.91 16.86 3.10
N VAL A 322 -11.98 16.83 3.90
CA VAL A 322 -12.27 17.92 4.86
C VAL A 322 -11.33 17.88 6.07
N LEU A 323 -10.91 16.69 6.50
CA LEU A 323 -10.03 16.50 7.64
C LEU A 323 -8.54 16.41 7.26
N SER A 324 -8.15 16.70 6.01
CA SER A 324 -6.76 16.59 5.56
C SER A 324 -5.80 17.38 6.43
N GLU A 325 -6.15 18.64 6.77
CA GLU A 325 -5.31 19.50 7.61
C GLU A 325 -5.25 19.03 9.07
N PRO A 326 -6.36 18.72 9.77
CA PRO A 326 -6.31 18.09 11.09
C PRO A 326 -5.52 16.79 11.14
N LEU A 327 -5.63 15.95 10.10
CA LEU A 327 -4.88 14.69 10.02
C LEU A 327 -3.37 14.92 9.93
N MET A 328 -2.95 15.92 9.13
CA MET A 328 -1.55 16.33 9.07
C MET A 328 -1.10 17.04 10.35
N GLY A 329 -1.99 17.76 11.02
CA GLY A 329 -1.74 18.38 12.32
C GLY A 329 -1.32 17.40 13.42
N LEU A 330 -1.62 16.09 13.28
CA LEU A 330 -1.10 15.05 14.17
C LEU A 330 0.42 14.90 14.10
N PHE A 331 1.04 15.30 12.98
CA PHE A 331 2.49 15.28 12.80
C PHE A 331 3.16 16.59 13.22
N HIS A 332 2.39 17.63 13.57
CA HIS A 332 2.91 18.95 13.96
C HIS A 332 3.70 18.89 15.26
N ALA A 333 4.94 18.43 15.19
CA ALA A 333 5.89 18.33 16.29
C ALA A 333 7.32 18.13 15.76
N GLY A 334 8.31 18.57 16.55
CA GLY A 334 9.72 18.42 16.20
C GLY A 334 10.06 19.17 14.91
N ALA A 335 10.63 18.48 13.94
CA ALA A 335 11.04 19.03 12.66
C ALA A 335 9.87 19.27 11.67
N PHE A 336 8.65 18.77 11.95
CA PHE A 336 7.48 18.92 11.07
C PHE A 336 6.69 20.17 11.47
N GLY A 337 6.86 21.24 10.72
CA GLY A 337 6.30 22.56 11.02
C GLY A 337 4.89 22.80 10.47
N SER A 338 4.33 24.00 10.74
CA SER A 338 2.98 24.37 10.28
C SER A 338 2.90 24.46 8.74
N SER A 339 3.97 24.91 8.08
CA SER A 339 4.05 24.94 6.60
C SER A 339 3.96 23.54 6.00
N ASP A 340 4.59 22.55 6.65
CA ASP A 340 4.56 21.15 6.21
C ASP A 340 3.15 20.57 6.36
N VAL A 341 2.46 20.88 7.47
CA VAL A 341 1.06 20.50 7.68
C VAL A 341 0.20 20.97 6.52
N THR A 342 0.27 22.25 6.18
CA THR A 342 -0.55 22.85 5.12
C THR A 342 -0.18 22.27 3.74
N GLN A 343 1.10 22.13 3.44
CA GLN A 343 1.58 21.63 2.16
C GLN A 343 1.17 20.16 1.94
N VAL A 344 1.39 19.30 2.91
CA VAL A 344 1.03 17.86 2.78
C VAL A 344 -0.49 17.70 2.78
N ALA A 345 -1.23 18.45 3.59
CA ALA A 345 -2.69 18.42 3.63
C ALA A 345 -3.32 18.82 2.29
N SER A 346 -2.79 19.86 1.62
CA SER A 346 -3.29 20.28 0.32
C SER A 346 -3.07 19.22 -0.77
N VAL A 347 -1.93 18.54 -0.76
CA VAL A 347 -1.68 17.41 -1.68
C VAL A 347 -2.59 16.22 -1.35
N LEU A 348 -2.76 15.88 -0.06
CA LEU A 348 -3.67 14.83 0.39
C LEU A 348 -5.10 15.10 -0.08
N SER A 349 -5.63 16.32 0.12
CA SER A 349 -7.00 16.69 -0.24
C SER A 349 -7.30 16.46 -1.72
N ILE A 350 -6.36 16.81 -2.61
CA ILE A 350 -6.50 16.54 -4.04
C ILE A 350 -6.38 15.04 -4.34
N TRP A 351 -5.41 14.37 -3.73
CA TRP A 351 -5.14 12.96 -4.03
C TRP A 351 -6.28 12.03 -3.63
N VAL A 352 -6.93 12.28 -2.49
CA VAL A 352 -8.04 11.44 -2.01
C VAL A 352 -9.23 11.42 -2.96
N LEU A 353 -9.40 12.40 -3.84
CA LEU A 353 -10.46 12.40 -4.85
C LEU A 353 -10.34 11.21 -5.82
N SER A 354 -9.13 10.67 -6.00
CA SER A 354 -8.90 9.46 -6.80
C SER A 354 -9.23 8.16 -6.05
N LEU A 355 -9.39 8.18 -4.74
CA LEU A 355 -9.52 7.01 -3.87
C LEU A 355 -10.72 6.09 -4.22
N PRO A 356 -11.93 6.61 -4.54
CA PRO A 356 -13.03 5.76 -4.97
C PRO A 356 -12.71 4.99 -6.26
N ILE A 357 -12.11 5.66 -7.23
CA ILE A 357 -11.74 5.09 -8.53
C ILE A 357 -10.61 4.08 -8.37
N TYR A 358 -9.59 4.40 -7.56
CA TYR A 358 -8.53 3.48 -7.17
C TYR A 358 -9.08 2.21 -6.55
N SER A 359 -9.99 2.34 -5.57
CA SER A 359 -10.59 1.21 -4.88
C SER A 359 -11.44 0.32 -5.80
N ALA A 360 -12.20 0.93 -6.72
CA ALA A 360 -12.94 0.22 -7.76
C ALA A 360 -12.01 -0.52 -8.72
N ALA A 361 -10.92 0.11 -9.17
CA ALA A 361 -9.93 -0.50 -10.06
C ALA A 361 -9.23 -1.70 -9.39
N MET A 362 -8.91 -1.62 -8.10
CA MET A 362 -8.35 -2.73 -7.33
C MET A 362 -9.34 -3.86 -7.07
N TYR A 363 -10.63 -3.54 -6.94
CA TYR A 363 -11.69 -4.55 -6.92
C TYR A 363 -11.79 -5.29 -8.26
N LEU A 364 -11.73 -4.57 -9.38
CA LEU A 364 -11.71 -5.16 -10.72
C LEU A 364 -10.50 -6.09 -10.94
N TYR A 365 -9.31 -5.72 -10.43
CA TYR A 365 -8.14 -6.62 -10.42
C TYR A 365 -8.48 -7.98 -9.80
N LYS A 366 -9.19 -8.00 -8.65
CA LYS A 366 -9.65 -9.24 -8.02
C LYS A 366 -10.67 -10.00 -8.86
N ALA A 367 -11.57 -9.30 -9.55
CA ALA A 367 -12.52 -9.92 -10.48
C ALA A 367 -11.79 -10.62 -11.65
N PHE A 368 -10.78 -9.96 -12.26
CA PHE A 368 -9.96 -10.58 -13.31
C PHE A 368 -9.13 -11.77 -12.79
N ALA A 369 -8.66 -11.72 -11.55
CA ALA A 369 -7.99 -12.87 -10.91
C ALA A 369 -8.96 -14.05 -10.73
N ALA A 370 -10.20 -13.81 -10.27
CA ALA A 370 -11.22 -14.84 -10.09
C ALA A 370 -11.57 -15.57 -11.40
N ILE A 371 -11.70 -14.82 -12.51
CA ILE A 371 -11.99 -15.42 -13.84
C ILE A 371 -10.73 -15.94 -14.56
N ARG A 372 -9.56 -15.94 -13.88
CA ARG A 372 -8.27 -16.39 -14.42
C ARG A 372 -7.83 -15.64 -15.69
N LYS A 373 -8.19 -14.35 -15.82
CA LYS A 373 -7.82 -13.46 -16.94
C LYS A 373 -6.89 -12.33 -16.50
N LEU A 374 -6.05 -12.59 -15.51
CA LEU A 374 -5.16 -11.58 -14.93
C LEU A 374 -4.14 -11.04 -15.95
N MET A 375 -3.68 -11.87 -16.91
CA MET A 375 -2.78 -11.42 -17.98
C MET A 375 -3.41 -10.30 -18.83
N ALA A 376 -4.69 -10.43 -19.19
CA ALA A 376 -5.39 -9.41 -19.96
C ALA A 376 -5.52 -8.08 -19.19
N PHE A 377 -5.76 -8.15 -17.88
CA PHE A 377 -5.74 -6.98 -17.00
C PHE A 377 -4.34 -6.35 -16.92
N SER A 378 -3.28 -7.16 -16.82
CA SER A 378 -1.89 -6.70 -16.76
C SER A 378 -1.47 -5.95 -18.03
N LEU A 379 -1.91 -6.41 -19.20
CA LEU A 379 -1.64 -5.72 -20.47
C LEU A 379 -2.33 -4.34 -20.54
N ILE A 380 -3.60 -4.25 -20.10
CA ILE A 380 -4.27 -2.94 -19.97
C ILE A 380 -3.48 -2.05 -19.01
N ASN A 381 -3.05 -2.60 -17.88
CA ASN A 381 -2.30 -1.84 -16.88
C ASN A 381 -1.01 -1.25 -17.46
N ILE A 382 -0.26 -1.99 -18.29
CA ILE A 382 0.95 -1.49 -18.95
C ILE A 382 0.62 -0.27 -19.83
N ALA A 383 -0.43 -0.35 -20.65
CA ALA A 383 -0.83 0.77 -21.49
C ALA A 383 -1.24 2.00 -20.65
N CYS A 384 -1.99 1.78 -19.57
CA CYS A 384 -2.40 2.84 -18.66
C CYS A 384 -1.22 3.46 -17.89
N VAL A 385 -0.20 2.68 -17.53
CA VAL A 385 1.04 3.17 -16.92
C VAL A 385 1.77 4.11 -17.89
N GLY A 386 1.80 3.80 -19.18
CA GLY A 386 2.36 4.73 -20.19
C GLY A 386 1.64 6.10 -20.16
N VAL A 387 0.32 6.11 -20.07
CA VAL A 387 -0.48 7.35 -19.91
C VAL A 387 -0.14 8.05 -18.60
N GLN A 388 -0.05 7.32 -17.50
CA GLN A 388 0.29 7.86 -16.17
C GLN A 388 1.64 8.55 -16.17
N VAL A 389 2.67 7.91 -16.72
CA VAL A 389 4.02 8.48 -16.83
C VAL A 389 4.03 9.74 -17.70
N GLY A 390 3.32 9.73 -18.83
CA GLY A 390 3.16 10.91 -19.68
C GLY A 390 2.49 12.08 -18.95
N LEU A 391 1.47 11.80 -18.13
CA LEU A 391 0.81 12.82 -17.30
C LEU A 391 1.73 13.36 -16.21
N TYR A 392 2.53 12.53 -15.56
CA TYR A 392 3.51 13.02 -14.60
C TYR A 392 4.52 13.96 -15.26
N ALA A 393 5.06 13.57 -16.42
CA ALA A 393 5.99 14.39 -17.17
C ALA A 393 5.40 15.76 -17.59
N ALA A 394 4.13 15.78 -17.97
CA ALA A 394 3.46 16.99 -18.43
C ALA A 394 2.97 17.88 -17.27
N LEU A 395 2.44 17.29 -16.20
CA LEU A 395 1.73 18.04 -15.15
C LEU A 395 2.61 18.38 -13.95
N SER A 396 3.65 17.57 -13.65
CA SER A 396 4.48 17.80 -12.45
C SER A 396 5.60 18.82 -12.65
N GLN A 397 5.60 19.57 -13.74
CA GLN A 397 6.52 20.69 -13.94
C GLN A 397 6.20 21.82 -12.95
N PRO A 398 7.21 22.50 -12.36
CA PRO A 398 7.00 23.57 -11.37
C PRO A 398 6.10 24.71 -11.86
N ASP A 399 6.12 25.01 -13.13
CA ASP A 399 5.35 26.07 -13.81
C ASP A 399 3.96 25.63 -14.27
N VAL A 400 3.59 24.34 -14.13
CA VAL A 400 2.26 23.81 -14.49
C VAL A 400 1.44 23.53 -13.24
N LEU A 401 1.59 22.36 -12.62
CA LEU A 401 0.90 21.96 -11.39
C LEU A 401 1.88 21.59 -10.26
N GLY A 402 3.18 21.54 -10.55
CA GLY A 402 4.17 21.15 -9.57
C GLY A 402 3.83 19.79 -8.92
N ILE A 403 3.92 19.72 -7.61
CA ILE A 403 3.67 18.48 -6.84
C ILE A 403 2.22 17.96 -7.00
N TYR A 404 1.26 18.82 -7.32
CA TYR A 404 -0.14 18.44 -7.55
C TYR A 404 -0.34 17.66 -8.86
N GLY A 405 0.61 17.72 -9.79
CA GLY A 405 0.59 16.96 -11.04
C GLY A 405 0.56 15.46 -10.81
N VAL A 406 1.18 14.96 -9.72
CA VAL A 406 1.16 13.53 -9.36
C VAL A 406 -0.24 13.07 -8.96
N PRO A 407 -0.95 13.66 -7.99
CA PRO A 407 -2.33 13.33 -7.66
C PRO A 407 -3.30 13.39 -8.85
N VAL A 408 -3.17 14.41 -9.69
CA VAL A 408 -4.01 14.57 -10.89
C VAL A 408 -3.72 13.48 -11.92
N GLY A 409 -2.45 13.17 -12.15
CA GLY A 409 -2.04 12.07 -13.02
C GLY A 409 -2.56 10.71 -12.54
N ASP A 410 -2.50 10.45 -11.24
CA ASP A 410 -3.07 9.25 -10.62
C ASP A 410 -4.59 9.16 -10.79
N PHE A 411 -5.30 10.28 -10.64
CA PHE A 411 -6.74 10.32 -10.85
C PHE A 411 -7.10 9.89 -12.27
N VAL A 412 -6.47 10.48 -13.27
CA VAL A 412 -6.70 10.14 -14.69
C VAL A 412 -6.31 8.70 -14.98
N TYR A 413 -5.17 8.25 -14.48
CA TYR A 413 -4.72 6.87 -14.65
C TYR A 413 -5.73 5.85 -14.09
N TYR A 414 -6.20 6.03 -12.85
CA TYR A 414 -7.17 5.12 -12.26
C TYR A 414 -8.51 5.14 -13.00
N LEU A 415 -8.92 6.33 -13.49
CA LEU A 415 -10.14 6.47 -14.29
C LEU A 415 -10.03 5.71 -15.62
N VAL A 416 -8.96 5.93 -16.38
CA VAL A 416 -8.72 5.26 -17.68
C VAL A 416 -8.62 3.75 -17.48
N ARG A 417 -7.84 3.30 -16.49
CA ARG A 417 -7.70 1.88 -16.16
C ARG A 417 -9.02 1.26 -15.72
N GLY A 418 -9.80 1.96 -14.90
CA GLY A 418 -11.11 1.50 -14.43
C GLY A 418 -12.08 1.31 -15.59
N ILE A 419 -12.19 2.30 -16.48
CA ILE A 419 -13.04 2.23 -17.68
C ILE A 419 -12.60 1.10 -18.60
N ALA A 420 -11.30 1.03 -18.93
CA ALA A 420 -10.76 -0.02 -19.80
C ALA A 420 -11.00 -1.43 -19.22
N SER A 421 -10.86 -1.57 -17.89
CA SER A 421 -11.13 -2.82 -17.18
C SER A 421 -12.60 -3.21 -17.24
N LEU A 422 -13.55 -2.25 -17.09
CA LEU A 422 -14.98 -2.52 -17.20
C LEU A 422 -15.37 -2.91 -18.63
N VAL A 423 -14.80 -2.26 -19.64
CA VAL A 423 -15.02 -2.60 -21.05
C VAL A 423 -14.52 -4.01 -21.35
N LEU A 424 -13.32 -4.36 -20.89
CA LEU A 424 -12.78 -5.70 -21.06
C LEU A 424 -13.57 -6.76 -20.28
N LEU A 425 -13.99 -6.45 -19.06
CA LEU A 425 -14.79 -7.35 -18.23
C LEU A 425 -16.14 -7.68 -18.90
N ARG A 426 -16.77 -6.68 -19.56
CA ARG A 426 -17.99 -6.88 -20.35
C ARG A 426 -17.82 -7.97 -21.41
N HIS A 427 -16.65 -8.04 -22.03
CA HIS A 427 -16.35 -9.07 -23.04
C HIS A 427 -16.32 -10.49 -22.43
N TYR A 428 -15.78 -10.64 -21.22
CA TYR A 428 -15.63 -11.98 -20.60
C TYR A 428 -16.85 -12.43 -19.83
N VAL A 429 -17.51 -11.54 -19.09
CA VAL A 429 -18.56 -11.90 -18.12
C VAL A 429 -19.92 -11.34 -18.53
N GLY A 430 -19.95 -10.14 -19.07
CA GLY A 430 -21.16 -9.39 -19.37
C GLY A 430 -21.11 -7.97 -18.84
N ALA A 431 -22.11 -7.15 -19.17
CA ALA A 431 -22.15 -5.75 -18.76
C ALA A 431 -22.47 -5.63 -17.26
N ALA A 432 -21.66 -4.88 -16.54
CA ALA A 432 -22.00 -4.42 -15.20
C ALA A 432 -23.23 -3.48 -15.23
N ASP A 433 -23.97 -3.42 -14.12
CA ASP A 433 -25.11 -2.49 -13.97
C ASP A 433 -24.61 -1.04 -13.79
N MET A 434 -24.20 -0.44 -14.90
CA MET A 434 -23.67 0.93 -14.91
C MET A 434 -24.70 1.97 -14.47
N ARG A 435 -26.00 1.75 -14.79
CA ARG A 435 -27.07 2.69 -14.39
C ARG A 435 -27.24 2.71 -12.88
N GLY A 436 -27.35 1.54 -12.28
CA GLY A 436 -27.45 1.41 -10.82
C GLY A 436 -26.20 1.92 -10.12
N LEU A 437 -25.01 1.63 -10.67
CA LEU A 437 -23.74 2.09 -10.12
C LEU A 437 -23.63 3.62 -10.13
N VAL A 438 -23.93 4.27 -11.26
CA VAL A 438 -23.89 5.74 -11.40
C VAL A 438 -24.94 6.39 -10.51
N ALA A 439 -26.18 5.89 -10.51
CA ALA A 439 -27.26 6.45 -9.69
C ALA A 439 -26.92 6.37 -8.19
N MET A 440 -26.40 5.24 -7.73
CA MET A 440 -25.91 5.08 -6.35
C MET A 440 -24.73 6.03 -6.08
N GLY A 441 -23.74 6.08 -6.98
CA GLY A 441 -22.57 6.95 -6.86
C GLY A 441 -22.94 8.41 -6.73
N VAL A 442 -23.81 8.94 -7.61
CA VAL A 442 -24.28 10.34 -7.55
C VAL A 442 -24.97 10.64 -6.22
N LYS A 443 -25.91 9.79 -5.77
CA LYS A 443 -26.58 9.98 -4.48
C LYS A 443 -25.57 9.98 -3.30
N THR A 444 -24.61 9.08 -3.34
CA THR A 444 -23.58 8.99 -2.28
C THR A 444 -22.66 10.22 -2.30
N VAL A 445 -22.27 10.71 -3.48
CA VAL A 445 -21.48 11.95 -3.62
C VAL A 445 -22.27 13.14 -3.07
N LEU A 446 -23.55 13.30 -3.43
CA LEU A 446 -24.40 14.38 -2.90
C LEU A 446 -24.51 14.34 -1.38
N ALA A 447 -24.71 13.14 -0.81
CA ALA A 447 -24.73 12.94 0.65
C ALA A 447 -23.38 13.29 1.29
N THR A 448 -22.28 12.94 0.62
CA THR A 448 -20.92 13.24 1.09
C THR A 448 -20.62 14.73 1.04
N LEU A 449 -21.02 15.42 -0.03
CA LEU A 449 -20.87 16.87 -0.14
C LEU A 449 -21.67 17.60 0.96
N PHE A 450 -22.93 17.18 1.18
CA PHE A 450 -23.77 17.74 2.24
C PHE A 450 -23.11 17.59 3.62
N GLY A 451 -22.71 16.38 3.98
CA GLY A 451 -22.03 16.13 5.26
C GLY A 451 -20.66 16.82 5.35
N GLY A 452 -19.93 16.90 4.23
CA GLY A 452 -18.65 17.60 4.13
C GLY A 452 -18.77 19.10 4.42
N VAL A 453 -19.79 19.76 3.86
CA VAL A 453 -20.08 21.18 4.15
C VAL A 453 -20.39 21.40 5.64
N ILE A 454 -21.15 20.47 6.27
CA ILE A 454 -21.45 20.56 7.70
C ILE A 454 -20.16 20.44 8.54
N VAL A 455 -19.29 19.47 8.22
CA VAL A 455 -18.00 19.31 8.94
C VAL A 455 -17.10 20.52 8.72
N TRP A 456 -17.00 21.00 7.49
CA TRP A 456 -16.21 22.21 7.17
C TRP A 456 -16.71 23.43 7.95
N ALA A 457 -18.02 23.67 7.95
CA ALA A 457 -18.62 24.78 8.70
C ALA A 457 -18.40 24.66 10.23
N LEU A 458 -18.51 23.42 10.74
CA LEU A 458 -18.23 23.13 12.15
C LEU A 458 -16.79 23.48 12.52
N LEU A 459 -15.82 23.04 11.69
CA LEU A 459 -14.39 23.29 11.93
C LEU A 459 -14.05 24.79 11.80
N ALA A 460 -14.75 25.52 10.93
CA ALA A 460 -14.56 26.98 10.77
C ALA A 460 -15.07 27.79 11.98
N VAL A 461 -16.09 27.29 12.71
CA VAL A 461 -16.66 27.96 13.90
C VAL A 461 -15.87 27.62 15.17
N VAL A 462 -15.26 26.43 15.23
CA VAL A 462 -14.45 26.02 16.39
C VAL A 462 -13.10 26.77 16.35
N PRO A 463 -12.76 27.60 17.34
CA PRO A 463 -11.54 28.43 17.34
C PRO A 463 -10.27 27.60 17.64
N LEU A 464 -10.15 26.43 17.04
CA LEU A 464 -9.01 25.55 17.15
C LEU A 464 -8.35 25.48 15.78
N THR A 465 -7.08 25.82 15.70
CA THR A 465 -6.29 25.55 14.50
C THR A 465 -5.61 24.18 14.66
N SER A 466 -5.57 23.40 13.59
CA SER A 466 -4.89 22.10 13.54
C SER A 466 -3.39 22.21 13.85
N THR A 467 -2.83 23.40 13.67
CA THR A 467 -1.43 23.75 13.99
C THR A 467 -1.23 24.20 15.44
N ALA A 468 -2.30 24.35 16.25
CA ALA A 468 -2.19 24.69 17.67
C ALA A 468 -1.65 23.52 18.54
N GLY A 469 -1.45 22.35 17.93
CA GLY A 469 -0.87 21.16 18.57
C GLY A 469 -1.69 19.90 18.34
N ILE A 470 -1.08 18.76 18.66
CA ILE A 470 -1.66 17.41 18.46
C ILE A 470 -3.03 17.26 19.11
N GLY A 471 -3.23 17.84 20.31
CA GLY A 471 -4.52 17.76 21.03
C GLY A 471 -5.65 18.45 20.28
N ALA A 472 -5.40 19.64 19.69
CA ALA A 472 -6.38 20.36 18.89
C ALA A 472 -6.71 19.58 17.60
N ALA A 473 -5.71 19.04 16.92
CA ALA A 473 -5.88 18.21 15.74
C ALA A 473 -6.71 16.94 16.04
N LEU A 474 -6.41 16.25 17.13
CA LEU A 474 -7.20 15.09 17.60
C LEU A 474 -8.66 15.44 17.87
N LEU A 475 -8.91 16.55 18.54
CA LEU A 475 -10.27 16.98 18.84
C LEU A 475 -11.06 17.29 17.56
N GLN A 476 -10.45 17.98 16.61
CA GLN A 476 -11.04 18.25 15.29
C GLN A 476 -11.34 16.94 14.51
N ILE A 477 -10.42 15.98 14.53
CA ILE A 477 -10.62 14.67 13.89
C ILE A 477 -11.77 13.91 14.54
N VAL A 478 -11.84 13.87 15.87
CA VAL A 478 -12.88 13.14 16.58
C VAL A 478 -14.25 13.78 16.34
N ILE A 479 -14.36 15.08 16.54
CA ILE A 479 -15.63 15.80 16.37
C ILE A 479 -16.04 15.78 14.89
N GLY A 480 -15.17 16.20 13.98
CA GLY A 480 -15.43 16.20 12.55
C GLY A 480 -15.69 14.80 12.01
N GLY A 481 -14.98 13.79 12.52
CA GLY A 481 -15.15 12.39 12.18
C GLY A 481 -16.53 11.86 12.55
N ILE A 482 -16.98 12.07 13.78
CA ILE A 482 -18.29 11.62 14.25
C ILE A 482 -19.41 12.34 13.48
N VAL A 483 -19.35 13.68 13.42
CA VAL A 483 -20.35 14.49 12.71
C VAL A 483 -20.39 14.11 11.23
N GLY A 484 -19.24 13.98 10.58
CA GLY A 484 -19.17 13.61 9.16
C GLY A 484 -19.75 12.21 8.89
N LEU A 485 -19.38 11.20 9.66
CA LEU A 485 -19.94 9.85 9.48
C LEU A 485 -21.46 9.85 9.69
N VAL A 486 -21.97 10.52 10.71
CA VAL A 486 -23.40 10.58 10.99
C VAL A 486 -24.16 11.32 9.89
N THR A 487 -23.66 12.47 9.46
CA THR A 487 -24.34 13.32 8.45
C THR A 487 -24.25 12.71 7.05
N MET A 488 -23.07 12.25 6.61
CA MET A 488 -22.88 11.66 5.30
C MET A 488 -23.68 10.36 5.15
N PHE A 489 -23.53 9.40 6.08
CA PHE A 489 -24.32 8.16 6.00
C PHE A 489 -25.81 8.37 6.32
N GLY A 490 -26.16 9.30 7.21
CA GLY A 490 -27.54 9.69 7.44
C GLY A 490 -28.23 10.26 6.20
N ALA A 491 -27.52 11.11 5.44
CA ALA A 491 -28.02 11.65 4.18
C ALA A 491 -28.22 10.55 3.11
N THR A 492 -27.37 9.51 3.06
CA THR A 492 -27.58 8.38 2.13
C THR A 492 -28.89 7.63 2.43
N LYS A 493 -29.29 7.54 3.71
CA LYS A 493 -30.59 6.96 4.11
C LYS A 493 -31.75 7.81 3.60
N VAL A 494 -31.67 9.13 3.72
CA VAL A 494 -32.68 10.07 3.23
C VAL A 494 -32.81 9.98 1.70
N LEU A 495 -31.68 9.88 0.99
CA LEU A 495 -31.61 9.70 -0.47
C LEU A 495 -32.00 8.30 -0.93
N ARG A 496 -32.41 7.43 -0.01
CA ARG A 496 -32.83 6.03 -0.28
C ARG A 496 -31.78 5.26 -1.09
N VAL A 497 -30.52 5.31 -0.64
CA VAL A 497 -29.45 4.47 -1.18
C VAL A 497 -29.61 3.06 -0.61
N GLU A 498 -29.76 2.06 -1.48
CA GLU A 498 -30.05 0.67 -1.08
C GLU A 498 -28.94 0.06 -0.22
N GLU A 499 -27.69 0.43 -0.50
CA GLU A 499 -26.48 -0.02 0.20
C GLU A 499 -26.43 0.42 1.67
N PHE A 500 -27.27 1.34 2.10
CA PHE A 500 -27.38 1.70 3.53
C PHE A 500 -27.68 0.47 4.42
N ARG A 501 -28.34 -0.55 3.87
CA ARG A 501 -28.58 -1.83 4.57
C ARG A 501 -27.30 -2.54 5.00
N VAL A 502 -26.19 -2.31 4.30
CA VAL A 502 -24.86 -2.86 4.66
C VAL A 502 -24.42 -2.34 6.03
N ILE A 503 -24.61 -1.05 6.30
CA ILE A 503 -24.29 -0.45 7.61
C ILE A 503 -25.15 -1.09 8.71
N GLY A 504 -26.43 -1.30 8.47
CA GLY A 504 -27.32 -1.98 9.42
C GLY A 504 -26.86 -3.40 9.77
N SER A 505 -26.38 -4.16 8.78
CA SER A 505 -25.85 -5.51 8.98
C SER A 505 -24.51 -5.52 9.76
N LEU A 506 -23.63 -4.54 9.51
CA LEU A 506 -22.37 -4.36 10.25
C LEU A 506 -22.66 -3.97 11.71
N ALA A 507 -23.57 -3.03 11.94
CA ALA A 507 -23.96 -2.61 13.30
C ALA A 507 -24.60 -3.76 14.09
N ALA A 508 -25.42 -4.59 13.46
CA ALA A 508 -26.03 -5.76 14.07
C ALA A 508 -24.96 -6.81 14.46
N LYS A 509 -23.96 -7.05 13.61
CA LYS A 509 -22.85 -7.96 13.92
C LYS A 509 -21.98 -7.47 15.07
N LEU A 510 -21.74 -6.16 15.17
CA LEU A 510 -21.01 -5.56 16.29
C LEU A 510 -21.78 -5.68 17.61
N LYS A 511 -23.11 -5.42 17.60
CA LYS A 511 -23.96 -5.62 18.79
C LYS A 511 -24.05 -7.08 19.22
N GLY A 512 -24.05 -8.02 18.30
CA GLY A 512 -24.03 -9.45 18.61
C GLY A 512 -22.71 -9.95 19.20
N ARG A 513 -21.57 -9.32 18.85
CA ARG A 513 -20.25 -9.60 19.46
C ARG A 513 -20.04 -8.96 20.82
N ALA A 514 -20.64 -7.80 21.08
CA ALA A 514 -20.57 -7.12 22.39
C ALA A 514 -21.46 -7.80 23.45
N ARG A 515 -22.34 -8.72 23.06
CA ARG A 515 -23.23 -9.49 23.96
C ARG A 515 -22.72 -10.92 24.23
N ARG A 516 -21.62 -11.31 23.62
CA ARG A 516 -20.89 -12.55 23.91
C ARG A 516 -19.54 -12.22 24.58
#